data_aceb2829df0b99796fc6db7c03b79db8
#
_entry.id   aceb2829df0b99796fc6db7c03b79db8
#
_cell.length_a   1.000
_cell.length_b   1.000
_cell.length_c   1.000
_cell.angle_alpha   90.00
_cell.angle_beta   90.00
_cell.angle_gamma   90.00
#
_symmetry.space_group_name_H-M   'P 1'
#
loop_
_entity.id
_entity.type
_entity.pdbx_description
1 polymer ?
#
loop_
_entity_poly.entity_id
_entity_poly.type
_entity_poly.pdbx_seq_one_letter_code
_entity_poly.pdbx_strand_id
1 'polypeptide(L)'
;MHHLAIKAVAAALAIGAGTGAVTKIDSPADGDVPRDVLNPMIGGQAMLTKASIYDNISKSPEHTAFVAAANAAQLGDALKSTRTYTVFAPTNAAYAGLPNDAVGEARKQARYLVVPGRYDSQALLGLINSKGGEVKLRTLEGGTLTAMLNGPTNIALMDEQGHVADISIYDVYQRNGVVQVIDHVLLPKAPHPTS
;
A
#
# COMPACT_ATOMS: atom_id res chain seq x y z
N MET A 1 19.19 -26.17 -32.70
CA MET A 1 19.15 -24.74 -33.05
C MET A 1 17.70 -24.29 -32.95
N HIS A 2 17.31 -23.68 -31.82
CA HIS A 2 15.95 -23.15 -31.62
C HIS A 2 16.08 -21.66 -31.39
N HIS A 3 15.55 -20.90 -32.36
CA HIS A 3 15.49 -19.44 -32.28
C HIS A 3 14.34 -19.00 -31.40
N LEU A 4 14.69 -18.34 -30.31
CA LEU A 4 13.74 -17.68 -29.44
C LEU A 4 13.46 -16.28 -30.01
N ALA A 5 12.26 -16.04 -30.49
CA ALA A 5 11.83 -14.74 -31.00
C ALA A 5 11.38 -13.84 -29.84
N ILE A 6 12.15 -12.80 -29.58
CA ILE A 6 11.80 -11.72 -28.65
C ILE A 6 10.87 -10.75 -29.41
N LYS A 7 9.61 -10.65 -29.00
CA LYS A 7 8.71 -9.61 -29.50
C LYS A 7 8.94 -8.32 -28.70
N ALA A 8 9.54 -7.34 -29.36
CA ALA A 8 9.64 -5.99 -28.87
C ALA A 8 8.27 -5.30 -29.00
N VAL A 9 7.73 -4.78 -27.90
CA VAL A 9 6.56 -3.88 -27.93
C VAL A 9 7.09 -2.46 -27.99
N ALA A 10 6.84 -1.81 -29.13
CA ALA A 10 7.19 -0.41 -29.35
C ALA A 10 6.21 0.49 -28.60
N ALA A 11 6.74 1.32 -27.70
CA ALA A 11 5.99 2.39 -27.06
C ALA A 11 5.95 3.63 -27.97
N ALA A 12 4.77 4.07 -28.37
CA ALA A 12 4.58 5.32 -29.10
C ALA A 12 4.66 6.51 -28.14
N LEU A 13 5.60 7.41 -28.41
CA LEU A 13 5.81 8.66 -27.71
C LEU A 13 4.82 9.71 -28.25
N ALA A 14 3.86 10.16 -27.46
CA ALA A 14 3.05 11.33 -27.76
C ALA A 14 3.47 12.50 -26.87
N ILE A 15 4.11 13.50 -27.47
CA ILE A 15 4.44 14.79 -26.85
C ILE A 15 3.20 15.68 -26.96
N GLY A 16 2.61 16.06 -25.84
CA GLY A 16 1.55 17.06 -25.76
C GLY A 16 1.80 17.99 -24.57
N ALA A 17 2.14 19.24 -24.87
CA ALA A 17 2.25 20.32 -23.89
C ALA A 17 0.85 20.80 -23.46
N GLY A 18 0.58 20.98 -22.18
CA GLY A 18 -0.65 21.62 -21.72
C GLY A 18 -0.88 21.56 -20.23
N THR A 19 -0.69 22.67 -19.54
CA THR A 19 -1.36 23.21 -18.33
C THR A 19 -1.73 22.26 -17.19
N GLY A 20 -1.18 22.57 -16.03
CA GLY A 20 -1.36 21.94 -14.73
C GLY A 20 -2.76 21.50 -14.33
N ALA A 21 -3.11 20.29 -14.69
CA ALA A 21 -4.14 19.53 -14.03
C ALA A 21 -3.43 18.50 -13.14
N VAL A 22 -3.83 18.42 -11.87
CA VAL A 22 -3.47 17.31 -11.00
C VAL A 22 -3.98 16.05 -11.70
N THR A 23 -3.11 15.39 -12.45
CA THR A 23 -3.45 14.15 -13.13
C THR A 23 -3.81 13.16 -12.04
N LYS A 24 -5.10 12.78 -11.97
CA LYS A 24 -5.54 11.56 -11.32
C LYS A 24 -4.56 10.48 -11.77
N ILE A 25 -3.75 9.98 -10.85
CA ILE A 25 -2.91 8.84 -11.14
C ILE A 25 -3.92 7.72 -11.37
N ASP A 26 -4.09 7.33 -12.64
CA ASP A 26 -4.92 6.18 -12.95
C ASP A 26 -4.33 5.00 -12.18
N SER A 27 -5.08 4.56 -11.16
CA SER A 27 -4.80 3.27 -10.52
C SER A 27 -4.64 2.24 -11.64
N PRO A 28 -3.62 1.38 -11.59
CA PRO A 28 -3.57 0.27 -12.49
C PRO A 28 -4.94 -0.41 -12.43
N ALA A 29 -5.53 -0.60 -13.60
CA ALA A 29 -6.89 -1.09 -13.76
C ALA A 29 -7.16 -2.24 -12.79
N ASP A 30 -8.43 -2.38 -12.37
CA ASP A 30 -8.95 -3.53 -11.60
C ASP A 30 -8.68 -4.86 -12.33
N GLY A 31 -7.39 -5.16 -12.54
CA GLY A 31 -6.92 -6.41 -13.11
C GLY A 31 -7.26 -7.53 -12.12
N ASP A 32 -7.83 -8.61 -12.63
CA ASP A 32 -8.04 -9.85 -11.91
C ASP A 32 -6.78 -10.21 -11.11
N VAL A 33 -6.97 -10.62 -9.86
CA VAL A 33 -5.91 -11.27 -9.09
C VAL A 33 -5.39 -12.42 -9.95
N PRO A 34 -4.07 -12.52 -10.19
CA PRO A 34 -3.52 -13.62 -10.95
C PRO A 34 -4.05 -14.95 -10.41
N ARG A 35 -4.60 -15.82 -11.27
CA ARG A 35 -5.40 -16.99 -10.85
C ARG A 35 -4.60 -18.06 -10.08
N ASP A 36 -3.29 -18.01 -10.16
CA ASP A 36 -2.37 -19.01 -9.62
C ASP A 36 -1.44 -18.45 -8.50
N VAL A 37 -1.79 -17.30 -7.91
CA VAL A 37 -1.00 -16.74 -6.82
C VAL A 37 -1.33 -17.42 -5.52
N LEU A 38 -0.33 -18.08 -4.96
CA LEU A 38 -0.34 -18.50 -3.55
C LEU A 38 0.11 -17.32 -2.70
N ASN A 39 -0.79 -16.76 -1.91
CA ASN A 39 -0.43 -15.73 -0.95
C ASN A 39 0.54 -16.29 0.10
N PRO A 40 1.49 -15.48 0.58
CA PRO A 40 2.32 -15.86 1.73
C PRO A 40 1.44 -16.06 2.97
N MET A 41 1.87 -16.92 3.88
CA MET A 41 1.31 -17.00 5.22
C MET A 41 1.80 -15.82 6.04
N ILE A 42 0.91 -15.23 6.85
CA ILE A 42 1.25 -14.15 7.75
C ILE A 42 0.97 -14.60 9.19
N GLY A 43 2.01 -14.71 10.01
CA GLY A 43 1.90 -15.21 11.39
C GLY A 43 1.31 -16.61 11.46
N GLY A 44 1.63 -17.49 10.51
CA GLY A 44 1.05 -18.81 10.41
C GLY A 44 -0.40 -18.86 9.88
N GLN A 45 -1.02 -17.72 9.56
CA GLN A 45 -2.36 -17.65 9.01
C GLN A 45 -2.33 -17.58 7.48
N ALA A 46 -3.08 -18.48 6.84
CA ALA A 46 -3.25 -18.45 5.39
C ALA A 46 -4.09 -17.24 4.96
N MET A 47 -3.60 -16.49 3.97
CA MET A 47 -4.29 -15.36 3.36
C MET A 47 -4.99 -15.82 2.07
N LEU A 48 -6.31 -15.70 2.02
CA LEU A 48 -7.12 -16.22 0.92
C LEU A 48 -7.38 -15.15 -0.14
N THR A 49 -7.02 -15.40 -1.40
CA THR A 49 -7.25 -14.47 -2.52
C THR A 49 -8.73 -14.14 -2.73
N LYS A 50 -9.63 -15.05 -2.39
CA LYS A 50 -11.09 -14.87 -2.51
C LYS A 50 -11.72 -14.11 -1.33
N ALA A 51 -10.99 -13.94 -0.23
CA ALA A 51 -11.47 -13.16 0.91
C ALA A 51 -11.24 -11.67 0.70
N SER A 52 -11.95 -10.82 1.45
CA SER A 52 -11.67 -9.39 1.47
C SER A 52 -10.39 -9.07 2.26
N ILE A 53 -9.87 -7.87 2.07
CA ILE A 53 -8.74 -7.38 2.88
C ILE A 53 -9.06 -7.51 4.37
N TYR A 54 -10.24 -7.04 4.79
CA TYR A 54 -10.62 -7.11 6.21
C TYR A 54 -10.76 -8.53 6.73
N ASP A 55 -11.39 -9.44 5.96
CA ASP A 55 -11.60 -10.83 6.38
C ASP A 55 -10.29 -11.61 6.56
N ASN A 56 -9.27 -11.27 5.79
CA ASN A 56 -7.92 -11.84 5.93
C ASN A 56 -7.17 -11.23 7.10
N ILE A 57 -7.05 -9.88 7.12
CA ILE A 57 -6.17 -9.22 8.08
C ILE A 57 -6.70 -9.33 9.52
N SER A 58 -8.04 -9.40 9.69
CA SER A 58 -8.67 -9.58 11.01
C SER A 58 -8.40 -10.95 11.64
N LYS A 59 -7.95 -11.93 10.84
CA LYS A 59 -7.56 -13.27 11.31
C LYS A 59 -6.06 -13.39 11.56
N SER A 60 -5.27 -12.40 11.15
CA SER A 60 -3.83 -12.43 11.31
C SER A 60 -3.43 -12.12 12.75
N PRO A 61 -2.71 -13.01 13.44
CA PRO A 61 -2.24 -12.75 14.79
C PRO A 61 -1.18 -11.64 14.86
N GLU A 62 -0.55 -11.31 13.74
CA GLU A 62 0.49 -10.29 13.65
C GLU A 62 -0.02 -8.87 13.39
N HIS A 63 -1.34 -8.70 13.12
CA HIS A 63 -1.91 -7.40 12.76
C HIS A 63 -3.04 -6.95 13.69
N THR A 64 -3.10 -7.48 14.91
CA THR A 64 -4.19 -7.18 15.86
C THR A 64 -4.25 -5.71 16.24
N ALA A 65 -3.10 -5.03 16.36
CA ALA A 65 -3.02 -3.60 16.63
C ALA A 65 -3.57 -2.76 15.46
N PHE A 66 -3.18 -3.09 14.23
CA PHE A 66 -3.72 -2.45 13.03
C PHE A 66 -5.23 -2.68 12.90
N VAL A 67 -5.71 -3.89 13.14
CA VAL A 67 -7.15 -4.22 13.10
C VAL A 67 -7.92 -3.41 14.13
N ALA A 68 -7.41 -3.25 15.34
CA ALA A 68 -8.02 -2.40 16.37
C ALA A 68 -8.12 -0.93 15.90
N ALA A 69 -7.04 -0.39 15.32
CA ALA A 69 -7.02 0.96 14.75
C ALA A 69 -8.00 1.11 13.56
N ALA A 70 -8.06 0.12 12.67
CA ALA A 70 -8.99 0.09 11.53
C ALA A 70 -10.45 0.04 11.98
N ASN A 71 -10.76 -0.70 13.03
CA ASN A 71 -12.10 -0.74 13.64
C ASN A 71 -12.47 0.62 14.26
N ALA A 72 -11.56 1.23 15.00
CA ALA A 72 -11.75 2.57 15.55
C ALA A 72 -11.98 3.62 14.44
N ALA A 73 -11.32 3.44 13.28
CA ALA A 73 -11.47 4.28 12.09
C ALA A 73 -12.71 3.96 11.24
N GLN A 74 -13.50 2.95 11.63
CA GLN A 74 -14.68 2.46 10.88
C GLN A 74 -14.34 2.01 9.45
N LEU A 75 -13.17 1.43 9.25
CA LEU A 75 -12.70 0.97 7.94
C LEU A 75 -13.22 -0.44 7.57
N GLY A 76 -13.87 -1.15 8.47
CA GLY A 76 -14.31 -2.53 8.25
C GLY A 76 -15.15 -2.67 6.98
N ASP A 77 -16.17 -1.83 6.79
CA ASP A 77 -17.05 -1.90 5.62
C ASP A 77 -16.33 -1.49 4.34
N ALA A 78 -15.48 -0.47 4.39
CA ALA A 78 -14.67 -0.06 3.24
C ALA A 78 -13.76 -1.19 2.78
N LEU A 79 -13.04 -1.84 3.70
CA LEU A 79 -12.10 -2.92 3.41
C LEU A 79 -12.78 -4.27 3.10
N LYS A 80 -14.11 -4.39 3.28
CA LYS A 80 -14.95 -5.51 2.81
C LYS A 80 -15.63 -5.21 1.47
N SER A 81 -15.70 -3.96 1.07
CA SER A 81 -16.41 -3.53 -0.14
C SER A 81 -15.80 -4.12 -1.42
N THR A 82 -16.42 -3.82 -2.55
CA THR A 82 -15.90 -4.16 -3.89
C THR A 82 -14.90 -3.14 -4.42
N ARG A 83 -14.70 -2.02 -3.71
CA ARG A 83 -13.68 -1.03 -4.08
C ARG A 83 -12.29 -1.60 -3.84
N THR A 84 -11.38 -1.28 -4.73
CA THR A 84 -10.00 -1.75 -4.65
C THR A 84 -9.15 -0.85 -3.78
N TYR A 85 -8.37 -1.45 -2.89
CA TYR A 85 -7.45 -0.75 -1.99
C TYR A 85 -6.10 -1.44 -1.92
N THR A 86 -5.09 -0.65 -1.60
CA THR A 86 -3.81 -1.13 -1.08
C THR A 86 -3.73 -0.76 0.39
N VAL A 87 -3.47 -1.75 1.23
CA VAL A 87 -3.27 -1.54 2.67
C VAL A 87 -1.81 -1.80 3.01
N PHE A 88 -1.15 -0.78 3.53
CA PHE A 88 0.17 -0.92 4.11
C PHE A 88 -0.01 -1.28 5.58
N ALA A 89 0.12 -2.57 5.90
CA ALA A 89 -0.24 -3.11 7.20
C ALA A 89 0.99 -3.27 8.10
N PRO A 90 1.13 -2.45 9.17
CA PRO A 90 2.20 -2.65 10.13
C PRO A 90 1.96 -3.88 10.98
N THR A 91 3.03 -4.59 11.33
CA THR A 91 2.97 -5.68 12.29
C THR A 91 2.73 -5.17 13.71
N ASN A 92 2.35 -6.07 14.64
CA ASN A 92 2.26 -5.71 16.06
C ASN A 92 3.62 -5.23 16.61
N ALA A 93 4.72 -5.79 16.10
CA ALA A 93 6.07 -5.35 16.48
C ALA A 93 6.35 -3.90 16.03
N ALA A 94 5.87 -3.51 14.84
CA ALA A 94 5.94 -2.13 14.37
C ALA A 94 5.19 -1.17 15.30
N TYR A 95 4.00 -1.56 15.77
CA TYR A 95 3.22 -0.78 16.74
C TYR A 95 3.90 -0.67 18.10
N ALA A 96 4.58 -1.71 18.56
CA ALA A 96 5.30 -1.67 19.82
C ALA A 96 6.48 -0.67 19.82
N GLY A 97 6.97 -0.30 18.64
CA GLY A 97 8.00 0.74 18.47
C GLY A 97 7.48 2.17 18.46
N LEU A 98 6.14 2.37 18.51
CA LEU A 98 5.59 3.73 18.52
C LEU A 98 5.79 4.43 19.87
N PRO A 99 6.13 5.73 19.85
CA PRO A 99 6.05 6.57 21.04
C PRO A 99 4.63 6.61 21.61
N ASN A 100 4.50 6.67 22.94
CA ASN A 100 3.20 6.64 23.62
C ASN A 100 2.26 7.79 23.23
N ASP A 101 2.78 8.94 22.83
CA ASP A 101 2.03 10.10 22.36
C ASP A 101 1.45 9.91 20.95
N ALA A 102 2.02 9.03 20.13
CA ALA A 102 1.52 8.70 18.79
C ALA A 102 0.26 7.79 18.81
N VAL A 103 -0.03 7.12 19.93
CA VAL A 103 -1.15 6.17 20.05
C VAL A 103 -2.52 6.85 20.00
N GLY A 104 -2.60 8.14 20.38
CA GLY A 104 -3.85 8.91 20.42
C GLY A 104 -4.54 9.14 19.07
N GLU A 105 -3.84 8.98 17.95
CA GLU A 105 -4.31 9.26 16.59
C GLU A 105 -4.63 7.99 15.76
N ALA A 106 -4.90 6.86 16.42
CA ALA A 106 -5.09 5.56 15.78
C ALA A 106 -6.06 5.56 14.59
N ARG A 107 -7.13 6.37 14.65
CA ARG A 107 -8.12 6.50 13.55
C ARG A 107 -7.50 7.14 12.30
N LYS A 108 -6.79 8.25 12.46
CA LYS A 108 -6.13 8.93 11.34
C LYS A 108 -5.04 8.05 10.76
N GLN A 109 -4.25 7.43 11.63
CA GLN A 109 -3.18 6.52 11.27
C GLN A 109 -3.67 5.35 10.43
N ALA A 110 -4.76 4.65 10.86
CA ALA A 110 -5.31 3.54 10.08
C ALA A 110 -5.79 4.00 8.69
N ARG A 111 -6.41 5.17 8.57
CA ARG A 111 -6.83 5.73 7.28
C ARG A 111 -5.65 6.19 6.42
N TYR A 112 -4.57 6.63 7.04
CA TYR A 112 -3.34 7.04 6.37
C TYR A 112 -2.60 5.87 5.73
N LEU A 113 -2.74 4.67 6.28
CA LEU A 113 -2.14 3.44 5.79
C LEU A 113 -2.96 2.73 4.68
N VAL A 114 -4.07 3.33 4.25
CA VAL A 114 -4.93 2.80 3.19
C VAL A 114 -4.94 3.75 1.99
N VAL A 115 -4.61 3.20 0.82
CA VAL A 115 -4.56 3.93 -0.46
C VAL A 115 -5.61 3.34 -1.41
N PRO A 116 -6.46 4.17 -2.05
CA PRO A 116 -7.36 3.69 -3.09
C PRO A 116 -6.58 3.16 -4.30
N GLY A 117 -6.99 2.01 -4.82
CA GLY A 117 -6.34 1.34 -5.94
C GLY A 117 -5.48 0.15 -5.52
N ARG A 118 -5.08 -0.67 -6.51
CA ARG A 118 -4.18 -1.80 -6.31
C ARG A 118 -2.77 -1.40 -6.72
N TYR A 119 -1.88 -1.33 -5.76
CA TYR A 119 -0.46 -1.06 -5.96
C TYR A 119 0.33 -2.26 -5.43
N ASP A 120 0.46 -3.29 -6.26
CA ASP A 120 1.39 -4.39 -6.01
C ASP A 120 2.84 -3.96 -6.29
N SER A 121 3.79 -4.82 -5.99
CA SER A 121 5.22 -4.50 -6.12
C SER A 121 5.59 -4.10 -7.56
N GLN A 122 5.01 -4.76 -8.57
CA GLN A 122 5.23 -4.43 -9.97
C GLN A 122 4.71 -3.04 -10.34
N ALA A 123 3.49 -2.71 -9.91
CA ALA A 123 2.90 -1.41 -10.14
C ALA A 123 3.69 -0.30 -9.43
N LEU A 124 4.10 -0.53 -8.18
CA LEU A 124 4.93 0.42 -7.43
C LEU A 124 6.28 0.65 -8.12
N LEU A 125 7.00 -0.42 -8.49
CA LEU A 125 8.28 -0.32 -9.21
C LEU A 125 8.14 0.41 -10.54
N GLY A 126 7.10 0.09 -11.31
CA GLY A 126 6.81 0.78 -12.58
C GLY A 126 6.58 2.27 -12.39
N LEU A 127 5.81 2.67 -11.37
CA LEU A 127 5.54 4.06 -11.05
C LEU A 127 6.80 4.78 -10.54
N ILE A 128 7.56 4.17 -9.61
CA ILE A 128 8.81 4.73 -9.10
C ILE A 128 9.79 5.01 -10.24
N ASN A 129 10.00 4.04 -11.12
CA ASN A 129 10.90 4.20 -12.26
C ASN A 129 10.42 5.27 -13.25
N SER A 130 9.12 5.34 -13.54
CA SER A 130 8.55 6.31 -14.47
C SER A 130 8.51 7.73 -13.93
N LYS A 131 8.54 7.91 -12.60
CA LYS A 131 8.45 9.22 -11.94
C LYS A 131 9.79 9.76 -11.44
N GLY A 132 10.89 9.10 -11.78
CA GLY A 132 12.24 9.59 -11.43
C GLY A 132 12.74 9.16 -10.06
N GLY A 133 12.27 8.02 -9.53
CA GLY A 133 12.80 7.40 -8.32
C GLY A 133 11.83 7.39 -7.13
N GLU A 134 10.74 8.14 -7.19
CA GLU A 134 9.70 8.15 -6.14
C GLU A 134 8.31 8.34 -6.71
N VAL A 135 7.30 7.87 -6.00
CA VAL A 135 5.88 8.10 -6.33
C VAL A 135 5.08 8.46 -5.09
N LYS A 136 4.22 9.47 -5.21
CA LYS A 136 3.33 9.94 -4.15
C LYS A 136 1.96 9.27 -4.28
N LEU A 137 1.56 8.57 -3.22
CA LEU A 137 0.29 7.85 -3.12
C LEU A 137 -0.64 8.62 -2.18
N ARG A 138 -1.83 8.97 -2.68
CA ARG A 138 -2.84 9.65 -1.86
C ARG A 138 -3.57 8.66 -0.97
N THR A 139 -3.63 8.93 0.32
CA THR A 139 -4.25 8.04 1.31
C THR A 139 -5.74 8.34 1.54
N LEU A 140 -6.47 7.43 2.20
CA LEU A 140 -7.86 7.67 2.62
C LEU A 140 -8.00 8.74 3.71
N GLU A 141 -6.94 9.00 4.44
CA GLU A 141 -6.89 10.11 5.39
C GLU A 141 -6.84 11.46 4.66
N GLY A 142 -6.25 11.48 3.46
CA GLY A 142 -6.07 12.67 2.65
C GLY A 142 -4.62 13.17 2.59
N GLY A 143 -3.72 12.59 3.37
CA GLY A 143 -2.29 12.81 3.29
C GLY A 143 -1.61 12.00 2.19
N THR A 144 -0.29 11.99 2.20
CA THR A 144 0.54 11.41 1.16
C THR A 144 1.56 10.43 1.74
N LEU A 145 1.63 9.22 1.19
CA LEU A 145 2.75 8.31 1.34
C LEU A 145 3.65 8.40 0.11
N THR A 146 4.95 8.50 0.30
CA THR A 146 5.92 8.47 -0.79
C THR A 146 6.55 7.08 -0.86
N ALA A 147 6.33 6.36 -1.98
CA ALA A 147 7.02 5.10 -2.23
C ALA A 147 8.29 5.34 -3.03
N MET A 148 9.38 4.71 -2.62
CA MET A 148 10.71 4.84 -3.23
C MET A 148 11.47 3.52 -3.14
N LEU A 149 12.58 3.41 -3.86
CA LEU A 149 13.51 2.30 -3.68
C LEU A 149 14.43 2.54 -2.48
N ASN A 150 14.54 1.53 -1.63
CA ASN A 150 15.52 1.42 -0.56
C ASN A 150 16.49 0.28 -0.89
N GLY A 151 17.54 0.60 -1.65
CA GLY A 151 18.45 -0.38 -2.23
C GLY A 151 18.02 -0.87 -3.63
N PRO A 152 18.59 -1.98 -4.13
CA PRO A 152 18.40 -2.40 -5.53
C PRO A 152 16.97 -2.83 -5.88
N THR A 153 16.24 -3.41 -4.94
CA THR A 153 14.93 -4.05 -5.19
C THR A 153 13.89 -3.82 -4.10
N ASN A 154 14.26 -3.31 -2.92
CA ASN A 154 13.32 -3.08 -1.83
C ASN A 154 12.54 -1.80 -2.07
N ILE A 155 11.23 -1.86 -1.81
CA ILE A 155 10.37 -0.68 -1.80
C ILE A 155 10.19 -0.25 -0.36
N ALA A 156 10.51 1.00 -0.09
CA ALA A 156 10.20 1.66 1.17
C ALA A 156 9.12 2.72 0.97
N LEU A 157 8.45 3.03 2.06
CA LEU A 157 7.45 4.08 2.14
C LEU A 157 7.95 5.14 3.11
N MET A 158 7.78 6.41 2.76
CA MET A 158 8.06 7.53 3.64
C MET A 158 6.77 8.31 3.89
N ASP A 159 6.55 8.68 5.14
CA ASP A 159 5.43 9.52 5.54
C ASP A 159 5.75 11.03 5.42
N GLU A 160 4.77 11.88 5.74
CA GLU A 160 4.91 13.34 5.67
C GLU A 160 5.77 13.93 6.81
N GLN A 161 6.19 13.10 7.77
CA GLN A 161 7.09 13.47 8.88
C GLN A 161 8.53 12.98 8.64
N GLY A 162 8.76 12.19 7.56
CA GLY A 162 10.06 11.65 7.20
C GLY A 162 10.37 10.28 7.81
N HIS A 163 9.41 9.62 8.49
CA HIS A 163 9.60 8.23 8.92
C HIS A 163 9.55 7.31 7.72
N VAL A 164 10.37 6.27 7.75
CA VAL A 164 10.49 5.29 6.67
C VAL A 164 10.09 3.91 7.18
N ALA A 165 9.35 3.18 6.37
CA ALA A 165 9.00 1.78 6.59
C ALA A 165 9.35 0.96 5.35
N ASP A 166 10.02 -0.17 5.54
CA ASP A 166 10.27 -1.13 4.47
C ASP A 166 9.09 -2.10 4.33
N ILE A 167 8.80 -2.50 3.09
CA ILE A 167 7.84 -3.58 2.84
C ILE A 167 8.55 -4.91 3.13
N SER A 168 8.10 -5.61 4.17
CA SER A 168 8.67 -6.88 4.62
C SER A 168 8.02 -8.11 3.98
N ILE A 169 6.71 -8.04 3.66
CA ILE A 169 5.99 -9.05 2.90
C ILE A 169 5.20 -8.36 1.80
N TYR A 170 5.52 -8.74 0.56
CA TYR A 170 4.94 -8.17 -0.63
C TYR A 170 3.69 -8.93 -1.09
N ASP A 171 2.79 -8.21 -1.74
CA ASP A 171 1.79 -8.74 -2.67
C ASP A 171 0.86 -9.80 -2.10
N VAL A 172 0.34 -9.54 -0.89
CA VAL A 172 -0.71 -10.39 -0.31
C VAL A 172 -2.04 -10.02 -0.97
N TYR A 173 -2.44 -10.78 -1.98
CA TYR A 173 -3.62 -10.47 -2.80
C TYR A 173 -4.92 -10.86 -2.12
N GLN A 174 -5.94 -10.02 -2.26
CA GLN A 174 -7.32 -10.26 -1.86
C GLN A 174 -8.26 -9.89 -3.01
N ARG A 175 -9.53 -10.33 -2.92
CA ARG A 175 -10.53 -10.04 -3.96
C ARG A 175 -10.72 -8.54 -4.24
N ASN A 176 -10.47 -7.70 -3.24
CA ASN A 176 -10.65 -6.25 -3.33
C ASN A 176 -9.35 -5.46 -3.10
N GLY A 177 -8.20 -6.03 -3.39
CA GLY A 177 -6.95 -5.29 -3.35
C GLY A 177 -5.72 -6.09 -3.00
N VAL A 178 -4.76 -5.43 -2.40
CA VAL A 178 -3.49 -6.02 -1.97
C VAL A 178 -3.09 -5.48 -0.61
N VAL A 179 -2.49 -6.31 0.21
CA VAL A 179 -1.84 -5.91 1.47
C VAL A 179 -0.33 -6.00 1.28
N GLN A 180 0.35 -4.95 1.68
CA GLN A 180 1.80 -4.86 1.78
C GLN A 180 2.14 -4.77 3.27
N VAL A 181 2.84 -5.75 3.81
CA VAL A 181 3.21 -5.74 5.24
C VAL A 181 4.43 -4.86 5.43
N ILE A 182 4.37 -3.95 6.39
CA ILE A 182 5.45 -3.02 6.69
C ILE A 182 5.99 -3.20 8.10
N ASP A 183 7.27 -2.90 8.28
CA ASP A 183 8.02 -3.11 9.52
C ASP A 183 7.96 -1.93 10.50
N HIS A 184 7.50 -0.75 10.07
CA HIS A 184 7.32 0.44 10.89
C HIS A 184 5.96 1.06 10.64
N VAL A 185 5.42 1.76 11.65
CA VAL A 185 4.17 2.50 11.50
C VAL A 185 4.48 3.88 10.92
N LEU A 186 3.71 4.26 9.88
CA LEU A 186 3.80 5.57 9.26
C LEU A 186 2.66 6.47 9.76
N LEU A 187 2.97 7.75 9.95
CA LEU A 187 2.10 8.71 10.61
C LEU A 187 1.68 9.82 9.63
N PRO A 188 0.41 10.26 9.67
CA PRO A 188 0.01 11.46 8.94
C PRO A 188 0.74 12.68 9.51
N LYS A 189 0.73 13.77 8.74
CA LYS A 189 1.28 15.04 9.21
C LYS A 189 0.66 15.41 10.58
N ALA A 190 1.52 15.81 11.51
CA ALA A 190 1.05 16.29 12.80
C ALA A 190 0.08 17.49 12.60
N PRO A 191 -1.01 17.58 13.40
CA PRO A 191 -1.85 18.76 13.36
C PRO A 191 -1.00 19.98 13.70
N HIS A 192 -1.14 21.05 12.90
CA HIS A 192 -0.50 22.31 13.26
C HIS A 192 -1.01 22.75 14.62
N PRO A 193 -0.13 23.14 15.56
CA PRO A 193 -0.60 23.75 16.78
C PRO A 193 -1.38 25.01 16.38
N THR A 194 -2.67 25.03 16.72
CA THR A 194 -3.49 26.24 16.59
C THR A 194 -2.92 27.26 17.56
N SER A 195 -2.35 28.33 17.01
CA SER A 195 -1.88 29.51 17.74
C SER A 195 -3.05 30.21 18.41
#